data_213a63114b932a10535acf17b836d4cb
#
_entry.id   213a63114b932a10535acf17b836d4cb
#
_cell.length_a   1.000
_cell.length_b   1.000
_cell.length_c   1.000
_cell.angle_alpha   90.00
_cell.angle_beta   90.00
_cell.angle_gamma   90.00
#
_symmetry.space_group_name_H-M   'P 1'
#
loop_
_entity.id
_entity.type
_entity.pdbx_description
1 polymer ?
#
loop_
_entity_poly.entity_id
_entity_poly.type
_entity_poly.pdbx_seq_one_letter_code
_entity_poly.pdbx_strand_id
1 'polypeptide(L)'
;EKLQGTSTVYKVRTKPVAGTAKDLVVKWCRVGEEVPWNTFTLTKFIDAEFNTPYEEFSLVMEMRARARPASIRTHKPLAIFVPAKRLELWQTGRSRSKIAHKKAKFRDVELDIYRQYILIYEWIKGAACTEPAAVAAAKHAGYADAQALARDLLHRSIADMWQAGYRVLDVKP
;
A
#
# COMPACT_ATOMS: atom_id res chain seq x y z
N GLU A 1 -9.84 -14.39 0.19
CA GLU A 1 -8.46 -14.81 0.48
C GLU A 1 -7.73 -13.71 1.22
N LYS A 2 -7.09 -14.04 2.35
CA LYS A 2 -6.22 -13.10 3.07
C LYS A 2 -4.84 -13.12 2.44
N LEU A 3 -4.31 -11.94 2.13
CA LEU A 3 -2.97 -11.79 1.58
C LEU A 3 -1.93 -11.66 2.69
N GLN A 4 -0.70 -12.10 2.43
CA GLN A 4 0.42 -11.90 3.34
C GLN A 4 0.87 -10.42 3.30
N GLY A 5 1.24 -9.87 4.45
CA GLY A 5 1.71 -8.49 4.58
C GLY A 5 1.60 -7.96 6.00
N THR A 6 2.12 -6.77 6.24
CA THR A 6 2.08 -6.09 7.54
C THR A 6 0.71 -5.51 7.87
N SER A 7 -0.08 -5.20 6.85
CA SER A 7 -1.46 -4.71 6.99
C SER A 7 -2.45 -5.86 6.76
N THR A 8 -3.67 -5.71 7.26
CA THR A 8 -4.74 -6.65 6.96
C THR A 8 -5.28 -6.38 5.56
N VAL A 9 -4.92 -7.24 4.62
CA VAL A 9 -5.28 -7.12 3.20
C VAL A 9 -5.98 -8.39 2.73
N TYR A 10 -7.05 -8.21 1.96
CA TYR A 10 -7.79 -9.31 1.36
C TYR A 10 -7.92 -9.12 -0.15
N LYS A 11 -7.82 -10.23 -0.88
CA LYS A 11 -8.36 -10.34 -2.22
C LYS A 11 -9.83 -10.78 -2.12
N VAL A 12 -10.71 -10.01 -2.73
CA VAL A 12 -12.16 -10.22 -2.69
C VAL A 12 -12.69 -10.23 -4.11
N ARG A 13 -13.51 -11.22 -4.44
CA ARG A 13 -14.26 -11.26 -5.69
C ARG A 13 -15.64 -10.68 -5.48
N THR A 14 -16.04 -9.73 -6.30
CA THR A 14 -17.38 -9.13 -6.22
C THR A 14 -18.46 -10.11 -6.71
N LYS A 15 -19.69 -9.86 -6.32
CA LYS A 15 -20.84 -10.43 -7.03
C LYS A 15 -20.84 -9.89 -8.46
N PRO A 16 -21.32 -10.68 -9.43
CA PRO A 16 -21.45 -10.19 -10.79
C PRO A 16 -22.43 -9.00 -10.87
N VAL A 17 -22.01 -7.95 -11.57
CA VAL A 17 -22.88 -6.83 -11.95
C VAL A 17 -22.88 -6.81 -13.48
N ALA A 18 -24.06 -6.86 -14.10
CA ALA A 18 -24.20 -7.01 -15.55
C ALA A 18 -23.35 -8.17 -16.13
N GLY A 19 -23.35 -9.32 -15.44
CA GLY A 19 -22.61 -10.51 -15.84
C GLY A 19 -21.10 -10.48 -15.53
N THR A 20 -20.55 -9.37 -15.03
CA THR A 20 -19.11 -9.22 -14.79
C THR A 20 -18.79 -9.15 -13.30
N ALA A 21 -17.94 -10.06 -12.83
CA ALA A 21 -17.35 -10.01 -11.48
C ALA A 21 -15.93 -9.42 -11.56
N LYS A 22 -15.56 -8.63 -10.54
CA LYS A 22 -14.22 -8.05 -10.43
C LYS A 22 -13.49 -8.61 -9.22
N ASP A 23 -12.19 -8.80 -9.35
CA ASP A 23 -11.31 -9.07 -8.23
C ASP A 23 -10.79 -7.74 -7.69
N LEU A 24 -10.86 -7.56 -6.38
CA LEU A 24 -10.51 -6.36 -5.66
C LEU A 24 -9.46 -6.66 -4.58
N VAL A 25 -8.65 -5.66 -4.26
CA VAL A 25 -7.86 -5.62 -3.04
C VAL A 25 -8.57 -4.74 -2.03
N VAL A 26 -8.80 -5.28 -0.84
CA VAL A 26 -9.44 -4.59 0.27
C VAL A 26 -8.44 -4.51 1.43
N LYS A 27 -7.96 -3.31 1.72
CA LYS A 27 -6.93 -3.06 2.73
C LYS A 27 -7.51 -2.29 3.90
N TRP A 28 -7.39 -2.86 5.11
CA TRP A 28 -7.71 -2.15 6.35
C TRP A 28 -6.55 -1.25 6.74
N CYS A 29 -6.82 0.05 6.79
CA CYS A 29 -5.84 1.03 7.23
C CYS A 29 -6.07 1.36 8.70
N ARG A 30 -5.05 1.19 9.51
CA ARG A 30 -5.02 1.70 10.88
C ARG A 30 -4.52 3.12 10.83
N VAL A 31 -5.37 4.05 11.26
CA VAL A 31 -4.99 5.45 11.33
C VAL A 31 -3.97 5.66 12.43
N GLY A 32 -2.88 6.35 12.09
CA GLY A 32 -1.86 6.74 13.05
C GLY A 32 -1.03 5.56 13.59
N GLU A 33 -0.80 4.48 12.85
CA GLU A 33 0.28 3.54 13.18
C GLU A 33 1.62 4.25 13.08
N GLU A 34 2.44 4.05 14.09
CA GLU A 34 3.83 4.49 14.01
C GLU A 34 4.55 3.57 13.05
N VAL A 35 5.16 4.14 12.04
CA VAL A 35 6.16 3.41 11.27
C VAL A 35 7.29 3.08 12.24
N PRO A 36 7.73 1.81 12.34
CA PRO A 36 8.82 1.47 13.24
C PRO A 36 10.03 2.35 12.91
N TRP A 37 10.48 3.14 13.89
CA TRP A 37 11.62 4.04 13.77
C TRP A 37 12.95 3.32 13.48
N ASN A 38 12.91 1.99 13.40
CA ASN A 38 14.07 1.11 13.26
C ASN A 38 14.64 1.07 11.84
N THR A 39 13.99 1.66 10.86
CA THR A 39 14.59 1.77 9.54
C THR A 39 15.46 3.00 9.48
N PHE A 40 16.77 2.81 9.28
CA PHE A 40 17.77 3.85 9.11
C PHE A 40 17.36 4.94 8.12
N THR A 41 16.54 4.58 7.14
CA THR A 41 15.97 5.48 6.14
C THR A 41 14.95 6.45 6.75
N LEU A 42 14.11 6.00 7.69
CA LEU A 42 13.07 6.81 8.30
C LEU A 42 13.61 7.76 9.37
N THR A 43 14.70 7.41 10.06
CA THR A 43 15.37 8.30 11.00
C THR A 43 15.98 9.55 10.35
N LYS A 44 16.29 9.50 9.06
CA LYS A 44 16.75 10.64 8.27
C LYS A 44 15.62 11.57 7.82
N PHE A 45 14.39 11.13 7.87
CA PHE A 45 13.20 11.85 7.44
C PHE A 45 12.21 11.96 8.59
N ILE A 46 12.66 12.58 9.69
CA ILE A 46 11.85 12.84 10.89
C ILE A 46 10.50 13.52 10.57
N ASP A 47 10.49 14.29 9.49
CA ASP A 47 9.29 14.97 8.98
C ASP A 47 8.55 14.16 7.91
N ALA A 48 8.93 12.88 7.68
CA ALA A 48 8.15 12.01 6.82
C ALA A 48 6.77 11.82 7.45
N GLU A 49 5.78 12.43 6.83
CA GLU A 49 4.41 12.41 7.28
C GLU A 49 3.88 10.98 7.28
N PHE A 50 3.05 10.69 8.26
CA PHE A 50 2.30 9.45 8.28
C PHE A 50 1.36 9.42 7.09
N ASN A 51 1.51 8.41 6.23
CA ASN A 51 0.52 8.16 5.19
C ASN A 51 -0.83 7.92 5.84
N THR A 52 -1.69 8.91 5.74
CA THR A 52 -3.09 8.72 6.04
C THR A 52 -3.72 7.87 4.95
N PRO A 53 -4.85 7.18 5.19
CA PRO A 53 -5.55 6.46 4.15
C PRO A 53 -5.89 7.34 2.93
N TYR A 54 -6.18 8.61 3.15
CA TYR A 54 -6.47 9.59 2.08
C TYR A 54 -5.22 9.95 1.30
N GLU A 55 -4.10 10.15 1.97
CA GLU A 55 -2.81 10.44 1.36
C GLU A 55 -2.33 9.25 0.52
N GLU A 56 -2.34 8.02 1.08
CA GLU A 56 -2.01 6.81 0.32
C GLU A 56 -2.86 6.71 -0.95
N PHE A 57 -4.18 6.94 -0.83
CA PHE A 57 -5.09 6.91 -1.97
C PHE A 57 -4.75 7.98 -3.01
N SER A 58 -4.51 9.21 -2.55
CA SER A 58 -4.20 10.36 -3.41
C SER A 58 -2.87 10.20 -4.13
N LEU A 59 -1.82 9.75 -3.42
CA LEU A 59 -0.50 9.50 -4.02
C LEU A 59 -0.58 8.43 -5.12
N VAL A 60 -1.31 7.34 -4.91
CA VAL A 60 -1.46 6.32 -5.94
C VAL A 60 -2.28 6.84 -7.13
N MET A 61 -3.30 7.66 -6.90
CA MET A 61 -4.04 8.34 -7.98
C MET A 61 -3.14 9.26 -8.79
N GLU A 62 -2.33 10.07 -8.11
CA GLU A 62 -1.39 10.99 -8.74
C GLU A 62 -0.33 10.25 -9.56
N MET A 63 0.29 9.20 -9.01
CA MET A 63 1.24 8.36 -9.72
C MET A 63 0.66 7.80 -11.02
N ARG A 64 -0.61 7.40 -10.99
CA ARG A 64 -1.31 6.90 -12.18
C ARG A 64 -1.67 7.97 -13.18
N ALA A 65 -1.99 9.19 -12.72
CA ALA A 65 -2.34 10.32 -13.59
C ALA A 65 -1.11 10.92 -14.29
N ARG A 66 0.06 10.84 -13.69
CA ARG A 66 1.34 11.29 -14.28
C ARG A 66 1.86 10.35 -15.36
N ALA A 67 0.96 9.85 -16.21
CA ALA A 67 1.21 8.85 -17.22
C ALA A 67 2.45 9.15 -18.08
N ARG A 68 3.58 8.65 -17.63
CA ARG A 68 4.65 8.19 -18.52
C ARG A 68 4.40 6.69 -18.74
N PRO A 69 4.83 6.10 -19.86
CA PRO A 69 4.84 4.65 -20.00
C PRO A 69 5.80 4.11 -18.94
N ALA A 70 5.29 4.04 -17.71
CA ALA A 70 6.06 3.61 -16.57
C ALA A 70 6.16 2.10 -16.65
N SER A 71 7.33 1.58 -16.39
CA SER A 71 7.57 0.16 -16.12
C SER A 71 6.80 -0.31 -14.88
N ILE A 72 6.28 0.64 -14.08
CA ILE A 72 5.56 0.37 -12.84
C ILE A 72 4.05 0.39 -13.07
N ARG A 73 3.42 -0.75 -12.77
CA ARG A 73 1.97 -0.86 -12.73
C ARG A 73 1.49 -0.81 -11.27
N THR A 74 0.84 0.28 -10.88
CA THR A 74 0.24 0.42 -9.56
C THR A 74 -1.21 -0.08 -9.55
N HIS A 75 -1.70 -0.50 -8.37
CA HIS A 75 -3.11 -0.78 -8.15
C HIS A 75 -3.95 0.46 -8.49
N LYS A 76 -5.09 0.24 -9.14
CA LYS A 76 -6.05 1.34 -9.39
C LYS A 76 -6.87 1.58 -8.12
N PRO A 77 -6.77 2.76 -7.49
CA PRO A 77 -7.64 3.11 -6.38
C PRO A 77 -9.07 3.28 -6.87
N LEU A 78 -10.02 2.72 -6.14
CA LEU A 78 -11.44 2.72 -6.50
C LEU A 78 -12.27 3.50 -5.50
N ALA A 79 -12.06 3.26 -4.19
CA ALA A 79 -12.82 3.90 -3.12
C ALA A 79 -12.10 3.84 -1.78
N ILE A 80 -12.47 4.76 -0.90
CA ILE A 80 -12.22 4.69 0.54
C ILE A 80 -13.58 4.45 1.20
N PHE A 81 -13.73 3.32 1.87
CA PHE A 81 -14.95 3.00 2.61
C PHE A 81 -14.70 3.22 4.11
N VAL A 82 -15.55 4.04 4.71
CA VAL A 82 -15.50 4.34 6.15
C VAL A 82 -16.79 3.85 6.79
N PRO A 83 -16.79 2.67 7.45
CA PRO A 83 -17.97 2.15 8.12
C PRO A 83 -18.55 3.15 9.15
N ALA A 84 -19.87 3.20 9.26
CA ALA A 84 -20.52 4.06 10.23
C ALA A 84 -20.19 3.69 11.68
N LYS A 85 -19.96 2.40 11.94
CA LYS A 85 -19.61 1.88 13.26
C LYS A 85 -18.27 2.44 13.72
N ARG A 86 -18.24 3.02 14.92
CA ARG A 86 -17.00 3.43 15.59
C ARG A 86 -16.36 2.25 16.28
N LEU A 87 -15.02 2.26 16.32
CA LEU A 87 -14.25 1.27 17.07
C LEU A 87 -14.24 1.60 18.55
N GLU A 88 -14.28 0.57 19.37
CA GLU A 88 -13.96 0.67 20.78
C GLU A 88 -12.45 0.91 20.98
N LEU A 89 -12.06 1.49 22.12
CA LEU A 89 -10.66 1.80 22.41
C LEU A 89 -9.74 0.57 22.23
N TRP A 90 -10.15 -0.58 22.73
CA TRP A 90 -9.39 -1.83 22.64
C TRP A 90 -9.23 -2.34 21.20
N GLN A 91 -10.19 -2.05 20.33
CA GLN A 91 -10.14 -2.41 18.90
C GLN A 91 -9.14 -1.54 18.13
N THR A 92 -8.83 -0.36 18.64
CA THR A 92 -7.81 0.52 18.02
C THR A 92 -6.39 0.00 18.22
N GLY A 93 -6.17 -0.93 19.15
CA GLY A 93 -4.85 -1.43 19.52
C GLY A 93 -3.98 -0.39 20.22
N ARG A 94 -4.57 0.66 20.82
CA ARG A 94 -3.84 1.81 21.39
C ARG A 94 -4.30 2.17 22.78
N SER A 95 -3.37 2.75 23.57
CA SER A 95 -3.69 3.37 24.84
C SER A 95 -4.25 4.79 24.66
N ARG A 96 -5.00 5.29 25.66
CA ARG A 96 -5.52 6.66 25.66
C ARG A 96 -4.41 7.72 25.54
N SER A 97 -3.28 7.49 26.20
CA SER A 97 -2.12 8.39 26.15
C SER A 97 -1.51 8.48 24.75
N LYS A 98 -1.34 7.36 24.05
CA LYS A 98 -0.87 7.35 22.67
C LYS A 98 -1.83 8.07 21.72
N ILE A 99 -3.13 7.95 21.94
CA ILE A 99 -4.15 8.65 21.16
C ILE A 99 -4.07 10.16 21.40
N ALA A 100 -3.95 10.59 22.67
CA ALA A 100 -3.84 12.01 23.03
C ALA A 100 -2.57 12.64 22.43
N HIS A 101 -1.43 11.95 22.52
CA HIS A 101 -0.17 12.40 21.93
C HIS A 101 -0.27 12.58 20.41
N LYS A 102 -0.90 11.65 19.72
CA LYS A 102 -1.10 11.76 18.26
C LYS A 102 -2.02 12.90 17.87
N LYS A 103 -3.12 13.08 18.57
CA LYS A 103 -4.02 14.22 18.34
C LYS A 103 -3.31 15.57 18.54
N ALA A 104 -2.40 15.65 19.52
CA ALA A 104 -1.60 16.84 19.76
C ALA A 104 -0.58 17.11 18.63
N LYS A 105 -0.01 16.05 18.06
CA LYS A 105 0.99 16.14 16.99
C LYS A 105 0.37 16.46 15.62
N PHE A 106 -0.82 15.95 15.34
CA PHE A 106 -1.50 16.07 14.03
C PHE A 106 -2.79 16.89 14.14
N ARG A 107 -2.71 18.11 14.68
CA ARG A 107 -3.87 18.98 14.96
C ARG A 107 -4.69 19.30 13.72
N ASP A 108 -4.04 19.39 12.56
CA ASP A 108 -4.64 19.84 11.30
C ASP A 108 -5.17 18.68 10.44
N VAL A 109 -5.02 17.44 10.88
CA VAL A 109 -5.51 16.29 10.15
C VAL A 109 -6.81 15.78 10.76
N GLU A 110 -7.89 15.94 10.03
CA GLU A 110 -9.24 15.50 10.43
C GLU A 110 -9.39 13.97 10.30
N LEU A 111 -8.61 13.20 11.07
CA LEU A 111 -8.72 11.75 11.12
C LEU A 111 -9.34 11.30 12.43
N ASP A 112 -10.50 10.67 12.34
CA ASP A 112 -11.10 10.01 13.48
C ASP A 112 -10.45 8.64 13.71
N ILE A 113 -9.57 8.57 14.71
CA ILE A 113 -8.85 7.34 15.08
C ILE A 113 -9.75 6.20 15.57
N TYR A 114 -11.00 6.48 15.88
CA TYR A 114 -12.03 5.50 16.22
C TYR A 114 -12.81 5.01 14.99
N ARG A 115 -12.50 5.52 13.81
CA ARG A 115 -13.04 5.02 12.55
C ARG A 115 -12.10 4.05 11.90
N GLN A 116 -12.67 3.09 11.23
CA GLN A 116 -11.93 2.19 10.35
C GLN A 116 -11.97 2.76 8.93
N TYR A 117 -10.82 2.81 8.29
CA TYR A 117 -10.69 3.22 6.90
C TYR A 117 -10.29 2.01 6.06
N ILE A 118 -11.06 1.76 5.03
CA ILE A 118 -10.85 0.60 4.16
C ILE A 118 -10.59 1.12 2.75
N LEU A 119 -9.36 0.91 2.27
CA LEU A 119 -8.98 1.21 0.90
C LEU A 119 -9.37 0.06 -0.02
N ILE A 120 -9.99 0.39 -1.13
CA ILE A 120 -10.42 -0.57 -2.15
C ILE A 120 -9.69 -0.25 -3.44
N TYR A 121 -8.97 -1.26 -3.95
CA TYR A 121 -8.22 -1.19 -5.20
C TYR A 121 -8.65 -2.29 -6.16
N GLU A 122 -8.43 -2.06 -7.43
CA GLU A 122 -8.54 -3.11 -8.43
C GLU A 122 -7.38 -4.12 -8.28
N TRP A 123 -7.68 -5.41 -8.39
CA TRP A 123 -6.66 -6.45 -8.37
C TRP A 123 -5.78 -6.40 -9.62
N ILE A 124 -4.47 -6.43 -9.45
CA ILE A 124 -3.53 -6.60 -10.55
C ILE A 124 -3.28 -8.10 -10.74
N LYS A 125 -3.58 -8.59 -11.92
CA LYS A 125 -3.22 -9.96 -12.30
C LYS A 125 -1.70 -10.04 -12.51
N GLY A 126 -1.07 -11.01 -11.87
CA GLY A 126 0.35 -11.25 -11.96
C GLY A 126 0.72 -12.52 -11.21
N ALA A 127 1.95 -12.94 -11.35
CA ALA A 127 2.56 -14.05 -10.61
C ALA A 127 3.57 -13.50 -9.61
N ALA A 128 3.65 -14.10 -8.42
CA ALA A 128 4.74 -13.81 -7.50
C ALA A 128 6.07 -14.32 -8.10
N CYS A 129 7.18 -13.63 -7.81
CA CYS A 129 8.50 -14.03 -8.34
C CYS A 129 8.94 -15.44 -7.91
N THR A 130 8.31 -16.00 -6.88
CA THR A 130 8.52 -17.37 -6.41
C THR A 130 7.70 -18.41 -7.18
N GLU A 131 6.75 -18.00 -7.99
CA GLU A 131 5.90 -18.92 -8.74
C GLU A 131 6.62 -19.49 -9.98
N PRO A 132 6.31 -20.74 -10.38
CA PRO A 132 6.94 -21.38 -11.55
C PRO A 132 6.83 -20.55 -12.83
N ALA A 133 5.73 -19.83 -13.03
CA ALA A 133 5.54 -18.95 -14.18
C ALA A 133 6.55 -17.79 -14.21
N ALA A 134 6.87 -17.19 -13.05
CA ALA A 134 7.88 -16.16 -12.95
C ALA A 134 9.30 -16.69 -13.19
N VAL A 135 9.59 -17.90 -12.70
CA VAL A 135 10.87 -18.57 -12.96
C VAL A 135 11.05 -18.85 -14.46
N ALA A 136 10.00 -19.33 -15.13
CA ALA A 136 10.04 -19.58 -16.58
C ALA A 136 10.23 -18.25 -17.36
N ALA A 137 9.51 -17.19 -16.97
CA ALA A 137 9.65 -15.87 -17.57
C ALA A 137 11.05 -15.28 -17.37
N ALA A 138 11.66 -15.45 -16.20
CA ALA A 138 13.02 -14.99 -15.92
C ALA A 138 14.05 -15.67 -16.83
N LYS A 139 13.97 -16.99 -16.98
CA LYS A 139 14.84 -17.75 -17.89
C LYS A 139 14.67 -17.31 -19.35
N HIS A 140 13.43 -17.15 -19.80
CA HIS A 140 13.12 -16.69 -21.16
C HIS A 140 13.69 -15.28 -21.43
N ALA A 141 13.69 -14.41 -20.41
CA ALA A 141 14.25 -13.06 -20.49
C ALA A 141 15.77 -13.00 -20.27
N GLY A 142 16.46 -14.13 -20.13
CA GLY A 142 17.91 -14.22 -19.99
C GLY A 142 18.44 -13.95 -18.58
N TYR A 143 17.59 -13.95 -17.55
CA TYR A 143 18.03 -13.83 -16.16
C TYR A 143 18.49 -15.18 -15.61
N ALA A 144 19.47 -15.15 -14.71
CA ALA A 144 20.00 -16.36 -14.07
C ALA A 144 18.91 -17.10 -13.26
N ASP A 145 18.08 -16.33 -12.57
CA ASP A 145 16.97 -16.85 -11.75
C ASP A 145 15.88 -15.79 -11.55
N ALA A 146 14.79 -16.17 -10.90
CA ALA A 146 13.68 -15.27 -10.60
C ALA A 146 14.06 -14.15 -9.63
N GLN A 147 15.05 -14.35 -8.76
CA GLN A 147 15.54 -13.31 -7.87
C GLN A 147 16.29 -12.21 -8.63
N ALA A 148 17.09 -12.58 -9.63
CA ALA A 148 17.78 -11.62 -10.49
C ALA A 148 16.77 -10.76 -11.25
N LEU A 149 15.72 -11.35 -11.82
CA LEU A 149 14.60 -10.63 -12.41
C LEU A 149 13.91 -9.69 -11.39
N ALA A 150 13.60 -10.19 -10.20
CA ALA A 150 12.94 -9.39 -9.16
C ALA A 150 13.77 -8.18 -8.72
N ARG A 151 15.09 -8.37 -8.54
CA ARG A 151 16.02 -7.27 -8.21
C ARG A 151 16.06 -6.21 -9.32
N ASP A 152 16.16 -6.63 -10.56
CA ASP A 152 16.19 -5.70 -11.69
C ASP A 152 14.88 -4.92 -11.82
N LEU A 153 13.74 -5.60 -11.70
CA LEU A 153 12.42 -4.95 -11.69
C LEU A 153 12.28 -3.96 -10.53
N LEU A 154 12.76 -4.31 -9.34
CA LEU A 154 12.75 -3.45 -8.17
C LEU A 154 13.61 -2.20 -8.40
N HIS A 155 14.84 -2.36 -8.89
CA HIS A 155 15.74 -1.23 -9.18
C HIS A 155 15.14 -0.29 -10.22
N ARG A 156 14.58 -0.83 -11.30
CA ARG A 156 13.89 -0.03 -12.32
C ARG A 156 12.68 0.72 -11.74
N SER A 157 11.89 0.02 -10.92
CA SER A 157 10.75 0.64 -10.27
C SER A 157 11.14 1.79 -9.35
N ILE A 158 12.21 1.64 -8.56
CA ILE A 158 12.73 2.71 -7.70
C ILE A 158 13.25 3.87 -8.54
N ALA A 159 13.98 3.59 -9.62
CA ALA A 159 14.50 4.62 -10.52
C ALA A 159 13.37 5.42 -11.19
N ASP A 160 12.34 4.74 -11.69
CA ASP A 160 11.18 5.37 -12.31
C ASP A 160 10.39 6.23 -11.30
N MET A 161 10.22 5.74 -10.08
CA MET A 161 9.59 6.52 -9.01
C MET A 161 10.40 7.77 -8.66
N TRP A 162 11.72 7.65 -8.57
CA TRP A 162 12.61 8.78 -8.34
C TRP A 162 12.49 9.82 -9.47
N GLN A 163 12.55 9.39 -10.72
CA GLN A 163 12.40 10.28 -11.88
C GLN A 163 11.03 10.96 -11.91
N ALA A 164 10.01 10.31 -11.37
CA ALA A 164 8.68 10.88 -11.22
C ALA A 164 8.55 11.82 -10.00
N GLY A 165 9.62 12.01 -9.21
CA GLY A 165 9.64 12.86 -8.01
C GLY A 165 9.21 12.16 -6.72
N TYR A 166 9.06 10.84 -6.72
CA TYR A 166 8.70 10.06 -5.54
C TYR A 166 9.93 9.42 -4.89
N ARG A 167 9.96 9.41 -3.56
CA ARG A 167 10.96 8.67 -2.78
C ARG A 167 10.34 7.41 -2.20
N VAL A 168 10.98 6.28 -2.43
CA VAL A 168 10.59 5.02 -1.79
C VAL A 168 11.32 4.94 -0.46
N LEU A 169 10.58 5.03 0.65
CA LEU A 169 11.15 5.05 2.00
C LEU A 169 11.21 3.67 2.64
N ASP A 170 10.34 2.75 2.24
CA ASP A 170 10.25 1.41 2.79
C ASP A 170 10.15 0.40 1.65
N VAL A 171 11.26 -0.32 1.41
CA VAL A 171 11.31 -1.42 0.44
C VAL A 171 11.35 -2.70 1.24
N LYS A 172 10.30 -3.49 1.12
CA LYS A 172 10.24 -4.84 1.70
C LYS A 172 10.46 -5.87 0.61
N PRO A 173 11.23 -6.92 0.92
CA PRO A 173 11.45 -8.02 0.01
C PRO A 173 10.16 -8.79 -0.31
#